data_67d44cab370ac433a524da68e6b1c841
#
_entry.id   67d44cab370ac433a524da68e6b1c841
#
_cell.length_a   1.000
_cell.length_b   1.000
_cell.length_c   1.000
_cell.angle_alpha   90.00
_cell.angle_beta   90.00
_cell.angle_gamma   90.00
#
_symmetry.space_group_name_H-M   'P 1'
#
loop_
_entity.id
_entity.type
_entity.pdbx_description
1 polymer ?
#
loop_
_entity_poly.entity_id
_entity_poly.type
_entity_poly.pdbx_seq_one_letter_code
_entity_poly.pdbx_strand_id
1 'polypeptide(L)'
;MISKRRFFILIMMMFVLLFMFQFTQVVKENGNTYDTNLYLQKKENIKTSECQKRQKTVLFIGKKEGKYGKVAAQWCEYTKRRLVTFGSLSECPEETAKQSEIILIQKEAVASDADLDQVLSYTNQGISFVFCNLPDVHTIAMSSRWRKVLGIRQIRQEAVELTGVNLFDGFLLGGQAIYQPADDKEKEERQDFPDHMPWYLLESGCKTYMVGMLADESVKNEQLPAILWRASVGKAKVFAVNGDYMEDCTGIGFLDAMMTELHRYEIYPVINAQNMSFANFSGFASENKAQMKKLYSRESLAVFRDIIWPGLCADQEQSGAKLTCFFSPQMDYSDGNLPDPQQLIFYLKELREKSAEAAISLDNFGIVDPLEKAKKDALLMKQADSRYQYGAAYVTKAQKEAYEKVLTQAPFSTVTTLVGDFLEDAVVAKEGGTM
;
A
#
# COMPACT_ATOMS: atom_id res chain seq x y z
N MET A 1 -70.63 -16.49 -10.28
CA MET A 1 -70.95 -15.18 -9.65
C MET A 1 -70.25 -15.12 -8.29
N ILE A 2 -69.26 -14.22 -8.11
CA ILE A 2 -68.59 -14.04 -6.84
C ILE A 2 -69.51 -13.28 -5.91
N SER A 3 -69.83 -13.85 -4.73
CA SER A 3 -70.67 -13.22 -3.72
C SER A 3 -70.08 -11.85 -3.34
N LYS A 4 -70.93 -10.81 -3.18
CA LYS A 4 -70.51 -9.44 -2.78
C LYS A 4 -69.57 -9.48 -1.52
N ARG A 5 -69.87 -10.40 -0.60
CA ARG A 5 -69.06 -10.58 0.61
C ARG A 5 -67.63 -11.09 0.32
N ARG A 6 -67.46 -11.99 -0.65
CA ARG A 6 -66.12 -12.47 -1.05
C ARG A 6 -65.34 -11.40 -1.83
N PHE A 7 -65.99 -10.59 -2.60
CA PHE A 7 -65.39 -9.46 -3.29
C PHE A 7 -64.85 -8.42 -2.31
N PHE A 8 -65.63 -8.06 -1.28
CA PHE A 8 -65.13 -7.15 -0.21
C PHE A 8 -63.98 -7.73 0.59
N ILE A 9 -63.96 -9.01 0.88
CA ILE A 9 -62.83 -9.66 1.56
C ILE A 9 -61.58 -9.61 0.70
N LEU A 10 -61.69 -9.79 -0.62
CA LEU A 10 -60.58 -9.76 -1.56
C LEU A 10 -59.99 -8.36 -1.66
N ILE A 11 -60.81 -7.32 -1.73
CA ILE A 11 -60.39 -5.93 -1.69
C ILE A 11 -59.66 -5.60 -0.37
N MET A 12 -60.23 -6.02 0.75
CA MET A 12 -59.63 -5.77 2.05
C MET A 12 -58.26 -6.47 2.20
N MET A 13 -58.13 -7.72 1.72
CA MET A 13 -56.83 -8.41 1.65
C MET A 13 -55.83 -7.69 0.77
N MET A 14 -56.25 -7.13 -0.36
CA MET A 14 -55.40 -6.36 -1.25
C MET A 14 -54.91 -5.07 -0.57
N PHE A 15 -55.75 -4.37 0.16
CA PHE A 15 -55.36 -3.21 0.96
C PHE A 15 -54.39 -3.56 2.08
N VAL A 16 -54.60 -4.67 2.77
CA VAL A 16 -53.67 -5.15 3.81
C VAL A 16 -52.30 -5.52 3.22
N LEU A 17 -52.28 -6.19 2.06
CA LEU A 17 -51.04 -6.49 1.33
C LEU A 17 -50.30 -5.24 0.90
N LEU A 18 -51.00 -4.24 0.30
CA LEU A 18 -50.43 -2.97 -0.06
C LEU A 18 -49.86 -2.23 1.14
N PHE A 19 -50.60 -2.23 2.27
CA PHE A 19 -50.12 -1.63 3.51
C PHE A 19 -48.88 -2.36 4.07
N MET A 20 -48.85 -3.68 4.03
CA MET A 20 -47.68 -4.48 4.43
C MET A 20 -46.50 -4.23 3.51
N PHE A 21 -46.71 -4.06 2.22
CA PHE A 21 -45.63 -3.68 1.27
C PHE A 21 -45.07 -2.31 1.58
N GLN A 22 -45.89 -1.31 1.85
CA GLN A 22 -45.44 0.02 2.26
C GLN A 22 -44.71 -0.02 3.58
N PHE A 23 -45.20 -0.82 4.54
CA PHE A 23 -44.56 -0.96 5.85
C PHE A 23 -43.20 -1.66 5.76
N THR A 24 -43.06 -2.69 4.92
CA THR A 24 -41.76 -3.33 4.64
C THR A 24 -40.77 -2.41 3.99
N GLN A 25 -41.19 -1.51 3.07
CA GLN A 25 -40.33 -0.49 2.48
C GLN A 25 -39.86 0.51 3.53
N VAL A 26 -40.76 1.03 4.37
CA VAL A 26 -40.44 1.97 5.45
C VAL A 26 -39.52 1.33 6.48
N VAL A 27 -39.71 0.09 6.85
CA VAL A 27 -38.84 -0.63 7.78
C VAL A 27 -37.46 -0.84 7.15
N LYS A 28 -37.42 -1.20 5.88
CA LYS A 28 -36.15 -1.37 5.14
C LYS A 28 -35.38 -0.05 5.03
N GLU A 29 -36.05 1.06 4.74
CA GLU A 29 -35.43 2.38 4.68
C GLU A 29 -34.94 2.88 6.05
N ASN A 30 -35.67 2.63 7.11
CA ASN A 30 -35.29 3.02 8.47
C ASN A 30 -34.25 2.11 9.10
N GLY A 31 -34.04 0.91 8.58
CA GLY A 31 -33.03 -0.05 9.06
C GLY A 31 -31.64 0.19 8.50
N ASN A 32 -31.53 0.87 7.35
CA ASN A 32 -30.25 1.13 6.73
C ASN A 32 -29.62 2.40 7.32
N THR A 33 -28.47 2.26 7.94
CA THR A 33 -27.63 3.35 8.46
C THR A 33 -26.37 3.44 7.63
N TYR A 34 -25.77 4.65 7.57
CA TYR A 34 -24.40 4.75 7.07
C TYR A 34 -23.47 4.00 8.01
N ASP A 35 -22.48 3.31 7.43
CA ASP A 35 -21.36 2.80 8.22
C ASP A 35 -20.60 4.02 8.73
N THR A 36 -20.80 4.33 9.98
CA THR A 36 -20.04 5.36 10.68
C THR A 36 -19.14 4.62 11.65
N ASN A 37 -17.92 5.09 11.82
CA ASN A 37 -16.95 4.51 12.76
C ASN A 37 -17.44 4.62 14.23
N LEU A 38 -18.64 4.16 14.51
CA LEU A 38 -19.24 4.11 15.84
C LEU A 38 -18.39 3.30 16.84
N TYR A 39 -17.52 2.45 16.35
CA TYR A 39 -16.60 1.65 17.17
C TYR A 39 -15.55 2.47 17.89
N LEU A 40 -15.24 3.66 17.43
CA LEU A 40 -14.24 4.52 18.08
C LEU A 40 -14.79 5.30 19.28
N GLN A 41 -16.08 5.33 19.49
CA GLN A 41 -16.67 5.88 20.72
C GLN A 41 -16.44 4.98 21.95
N LYS A 42 -16.20 3.70 21.75
CA LYS A 42 -15.72 2.80 22.79
C LYS A 42 -14.22 2.55 22.54
N LYS A 43 -13.37 3.35 23.17
CA LYS A 43 -11.99 2.94 23.47
C LYS A 43 -12.07 1.76 24.46
N GLU A 44 -12.48 0.61 23.98
CA GLU A 44 -12.12 -0.61 24.68
C GLU A 44 -10.60 -0.72 24.54
N ASN A 45 -9.91 -0.68 25.67
CA ASN A 45 -8.51 -0.97 25.76
C ASN A 45 -8.31 -2.38 25.19
N ILE A 46 -8.05 -2.47 23.90
CA ILE A 46 -7.58 -3.70 23.27
C ILE A 46 -6.28 -4.01 23.99
N LYS A 47 -6.32 -5.02 24.84
CA LYS A 47 -5.12 -5.50 25.54
C LYS A 47 -4.17 -6.07 24.47
N THR A 48 -3.32 -5.22 23.93
CA THR A 48 -2.26 -5.58 22.98
C THR A 48 -1.22 -6.53 23.56
N SER A 49 -1.32 -6.83 24.86
CA SER A 49 -0.31 -7.57 25.61
C SER A 49 -0.11 -9.04 25.19
N GLU A 50 -1.06 -9.66 24.54
CA GLU A 50 -0.93 -11.08 24.15
C GLU A 50 -0.29 -11.28 22.76
N CYS A 51 -0.45 -10.34 21.84
CA CYS A 51 0.22 -10.38 20.54
C CYS A 51 1.72 -10.07 20.62
N GLN A 52 2.16 -9.30 21.62
CA GLN A 52 3.56 -8.88 21.76
C GLN A 52 4.52 -10.00 22.19
N LYS A 53 4.03 -11.10 22.75
CA LYS A 53 4.88 -12.16 23.32
C LYS A 53 5.55 -13.10 22.30
N ARG A 54 5.22 -13.00 21.02
CA ARG A 54 5.73 -13.90 19.97
C ARG A 54 6.29 -13.19 18.75
N GLN A 55 6.72 -11.94 18.87
CA GLN A 55 7.30 -11.25 17.73
C GLN A 55 8.67 -11.82 17.39
N LYS A 56 8.81 -12.33 16.18
CA LYS A 56 10.10 -12.69 15.60
C LYS A 56 10.98 -11.44 15.54
N THR A 57 12.25 -11.58 15.89
CA THR A 57 13.20 -10.47 15.90
C THR A 57 13.97 -10.44 14.60
N VAL A 58 14.04 -9.27 13.98
CA VAL A 58 14.88 -8.96 12.83
C VAL A 58 16.00 -8.03 13.29
N LEU A 59 17.21 -8.30 12.87
CA LEU A 59 18.33 -7.40 13.09
C LEU A 59 18.57 -6.56 11.84
N PHE A 60 18.82 -5.27 12.05
CA PHE A 60 19.34 -4.38 11.02
C PHE A 60 20.69 -3.84 11.49
N ILE A 61 21.72 -4.05 10.67
CA ILE A 61 23.08 -3.60 10.96
C ILE A 61 23.48 -2.56 9.92
N GLY A 62 23.53 -1.32 10.37
CA GLY A 62 23.77 -0.18 9.52
C GLY A 62 23.17 1.12 10.05
N LYS A 63 23.02 2.11 9.19
CA LYS A 63 22.52 3.44 9.55
C LYS A 63 21.00 3.43 9.68
N LYS A 64 20.49 3.43 10.91
CA LYS A 64 19.07 3.35 11.26
C LYS A 64 18.21 4.39 10.52
N GLU A 65 18.63 5.64 10.51
CA GLU A 65 17.89 6.77 9.89
C GLU A 65 18.13 6.86 8.37
N GLY A 66 18.92 5.96 7.79
CA GLY A 66 19.13 5.87 6.36
C GLY A 66 17.94 5.24 5.64
N LYS A 67 17.93 5.28 4.31
CA LYS A 67 16.87 4.70 3.47
C LYS A 67 16.63 3.21 3.79
N TYR A 68 17.66 2.40 3.81
CA TYR A 68 17.58 0.96 4.15
C TYR A 68 17.01 0.71 5.55
N GLY A 69 17.41 1.53 6.54
CA GLY A 69 16.89 1.42 7.91
C GLY A 69 15.40 1.74 7.98
N LYS A 70 14.95 2.72 7.22
CA LYS A 70 13.52 3.08 7.10
C LYS A 70 12.72 1.96 6.45
N VAL A 71 13.23 1.36 5.36
CA VAL A 71 12.59 0.19 4.71
C VAL A 71 12.48 -0.96 5.68
N ALA A 72 13.56 -1.29 6.38
CA ALA A 72 13.56 -2.36 7.38
C ALA A 72 12.54 -2.11 8.51
N ALA A 73 12.45 -0.86 8.99
CA ALA A 73 11.50 -0.47 10.02
C ALA A 73 10.05 -0.59 9.54
N GLN A 74 9.77 -0.09 8.36
CA GLN A 74 8.42 -0.14 7.76
C GLN A 74 8.00 -1.59 7.50
N TRP A 75 8.87 -2.41 6.92
CA TRP A 75 8.60 -3.83 6.70
C TRP A 75 8.33 -4.57 8.01
N CYS A 76 9.14 -4.32 9.05
CA CYS A 76 8.91 -4.91 10.36
C CYS A 76 7.59 -4.47 11.00
N GLU A 77 7.20 -3.20 10.82
CA GLU A 77 5.92 -2.69 11.29
C GLU A 77 4.75 -3.40 10.60
N TYR A 78 4.78 -3.55 9.29
CA TYR A 78 3.73 -4.24 8.51
C TYR A 78 3.64 -5.72 8.88
N THR A 79 4.78 -6.39 9.03
CA THR A 79 4.83 -7.84 9.30
C THR A 79 4.81 -8.18 10.80
N LYS A 80 4.62 -7.16 11.66
CA LYS A 80 4.56 -7.31 13.13
C LYS A 80 5.81 -7.97 13.73
N ARG A 81 6.97 -7.70 13.14
CA ARG A 81 8.28 -8.14 13.62
C ARG A 81 8.91 -7.08 14.52
N ARG A 82 9.74 -7.53 15.44
CA ARG A 82 10.53 -6.63 16.29
C ARG A 82 11.86 -6.30 15.59
N LEU A 83 12.07 -5.02 15.25
CA LEU A 83 13.35 -4.56 14.73
C LEU A 83 14.32 -4.19 15.87
N VAL A 84 15.54 -4.73 15.80
CA VAL A 84 16.67 -4.34 16.65
C VAL A 84 17.78 -3.84 15.73
N THR A 85 18.38 -2.70 16.04
CA THR A 85 19.36 -2.04 15.17
C THR A 85 20.70 -1.85 15.86
N PHE A 86 21.80 -2.09 15.11
CA PHE A 86 23.17 -1.81 15.51
C PHE A 86 23.90 -1.04 14.42
N GLY A 87 24.88 -0.22 14.80
CA GLY A 87 25.67 0.57 13.84
C GLY A 87 26.67 -0.29 13.04
N SER A 88 27.25 -1.30 13.70
CA SER A 88 28.23 -2.21 13.12
C SER A 88 27.97 -3.65 13.56
N LEU A 89 28.57 -4.61 12.84
CA LEU A 89 28.44 -6.02 13.19
C LEU A 89 29.10 -6.35 14.54
N SER A 90 30.21 -5.68 14.85
CA SER A 90 30.94 -5.86 16.09
C SER A 90 30.17 -5.39 17.34
N GLU A 91 29.21 -4.49 17.20
CA GLU A 91 28.31 -4.04 18.27
C GLU A 91 27.19 -5.05 18.59
N CYS A 92 26.93 -5.98 17.67
CA CYS A 92 25.83 -6.93 17.80
C CYS A 92 26.22 -8.08 18.74
N PRO A 93 25.53 -8.27 19.88
CA PRO A 93 25.80 -9.43 20.78
C PRO A 93 25.45 -10.74 20.07
N GLU A 94 26.30 -11.73 20.19
CA GLU A 94 26.11 -13.04 19.56
C GLU A 94 24.77 -13.70 19.91
N GLU A 95 24.33 -13.57 21.15
CA GLU A 95 23.04 -14.10 21.60
C GLU A 95 21.85 -13.42 20.91
N THR A 96 21.97 -12.13 20.64
CA THR A 96 20.93 -11.41 19.91
C THR A 96 20.90 -11.84 18.43
N ALA A 97 22.06 -12.07 17.84
CA ALA A 97 22.16 -12.59 16.47
C ALA A 97 21.54 -14.00 16.37
N LYS A 98 21.80 -14.88 17.33
CA LYS A 98 21.24 -16.25 17.36
C LYS A 98 19.72 -16.29 17.52
N GLN A 99 19.13 -15.29 18.18
CA GLN A 99 17.69 -15.20 18.39
C GLN A 99 16.97 -14.51 17.24
N SER A 100 17.70 -13.97 16.28
CA SER A 100 17.10 -13.29 15.13
C SER A 100 16.63 -14.28 14.07
N GLU A 101 15.55 -13.91 13.39
CA GLU A 101 15.04 -14.65 12.25
C GLU A 101 15.91 -14.44 11.00
N ILE A 102 16.38 -13.20 10.83
CA ILE A 102 17.21 -12.76 9.70
C ILE A 102 18.01 -11.51 10.11
N ILE A 103 19.15 -11.32 9.49
CA ILE A 103 19.99 -10.13 9.63
C ILE A 103 20.00 -9.37 8.32
N LEU A 104 19.52 -8.14 8.33
CA LEU A 104 19.64 -7.18 7.25
C LEU A 104 20.90 -6.36 7.50
N ILE A 105 21.79 -6.26 6.52
CA ILE A 105 23.09 -5.62 6.70
C ILE A 105 23.43 -4.71 5.53
N GLN A 106 23.97 -3.52 5.85
CA GLN A 106 24.58 -2.63 4.87
C GLN A 106 26.07 -2.95 4.73
N LYS A 107 26.61 -2.77 3.52
CA LYS A 107 28.04 -2.97 3.26
C LYS A 107 28.94 -2.14 4.19
N GLU A 108 28.48 -0.92 4.52
CA GLU A 108 29.21 0.01 5.38
C GLU A 108 29.36 -0.49 6.82
N ALA A 109 28.52 -1.42 7.24
CA ALA A 109 28.56 -2.04 8.56
C ALA A 109 29.55 -3.23 8.64
N VAL A 110 30.17 -3.59 7.51
CA VAL A 110 31.21 -4.62 7.38
C VAL A 110 32.54 -3.91 7.10
N ALA A 111 33.24 -3.55 8.15
CA ALA A 111 34.44 -2.72 8.07
C ALA A 111 35.74 -3.51 7.85
N SER A 112 35.74 -4.80 8.18
CA SER A 112 36.96 -5.61 8.21
C SER A 112 36.74 -7.06 7.76
N ASP A 113 37.84 -7.75 7.48
CA ASP A 113 37.83 -9.20 7.22
C ASP A 113 37.32 -9.99 8.43
N ALA A 114 37.51 -9.49 9.65
CA ALA A 114 37.02 -10.13 10.88
C ALA A 114 35.48 -10.11 10.92
N ASP A 115 34.82 -9.03 10.42
CA ASP A 115 33.38 -8.96 10.30
C ASP A 115 32.85 -9.99 9.30
N LEU A 116 33.57 -10.19 8.16
CA LEU A 116 33.21 -11.23 7.20
C LEU A 116 33.37 -12.65 7.77
N ASP A 117 34.41 -12.87 8.55
CA ASP A 117 34.58 -14.16 9.25
C ASP A 117 33.47 -14.37 10.28
N GLN A 118 32.99 -13.32 10.93
CA GLN A 118 31.80 -13.37 11.81
C GLN A 118 30.52 -13.68 11.03
N VAL A 119 30.29 -13.06 9.87
CA VAL A 119 29.17 -13.41 8.97
C VAL A 119 29.24 -14.88 8.58
N LEU A 120 30.40 -15.37 8.19
CA LEU A 120 30.60 -16.79 7.84
C LEU A 120 30.36 -17.71 9.05
N SER A 121 30.74 -17.29 10.25
CA SER A 121 30.44 -18.04 11.49
C SER A 121 28.94 -18.13 11.74
N TYR A 122 28.22 -17.01 11.59
CA TYR A 122 26.76 -16.96 11.76
C TYR A 122 26.02 -17.79 10.68
N THR A 123 26.47 -17.75 9.44
CA THR A 123 25.88 -18.58 8.38
C THR A 123 26.08 -20.06 8.62
N ASN A 124 27.21 -20.46 9.21
CA ASN A 124 27.45 -21.86 9.63
C ASN A 124 26.52 -22.29 10.78
N GLN A 125 26.06 -21.33 11.59
CA GLN A 125 25.07 -21.57 12.64
C GLN A 125 23.61 -21.55 12.11
N GLY A 126 23.40 -21.21 10.85
CA GLY A 126 22.09 -21.22 10.20
C GLY A 126 21.40 -19.84 10.18
N ILE A 127 22.09 -18.78 10.58
CA ILE A 127 21.54 -17.41 10.54
C ILE A 127 21.66 -16.86 9.14
N SER A 128 20.52 -16.49 8.53
CA SER A 128 20.46 -15.95 7.18
C SER A 128 20.64 -14.45 7.14
N PHE A 129 21.17 -13.95 6.00
CA PHE A 129 21.50 -12.54 5.81
C PHE A 129 20.83 -11.99 4.56
N VAL A 130 20.54 -10.68 4.59
CA VAL A 130 20.25 -9.85 3.41
C VAL A 130 21.27 -8.73 3.36
N PHE A 131 22.11 -8.72 2.34
CA PHE A 131 22.93 -7.56 2.01
C PHE A 131 22.07 -6.58 1.22
N CYS A 132 21.69 -5.48 1.89
CA CYS A 132 20.81 -4.47 1.29
C CYS A 132 21.48 -3.70 0.15
N ASN A 133 22.81 -3.62 0.18
CA ASN A 133 23.65 -3.08 -0.86
C ASN A 133 24.97 -3.85 -0.88
N LEU A 134 25.72 -3.76 -2.00
CA LEU A 134 26.99 -4.45 -2.17
C LEU A 134 28.17 -3.48 -2.15
N PRO A 135 29.37 -3.94 -1.73
CA PRO A 135 30.61 -3.19 -1.93
C PRO A 135 30.87 -2.92 -3.42
N ASP A 136 31.74 -1.98 -3.70
CA ASP A 136 32.23 -1.76 -5.06
C ASP A 136 32.89 -3.03 -5.63
N VAL A 137 32.91 -3.11 -6.94
CA VAL A 137 33.39 -4.29 -7.67
C VAL A 137 34.86 -4.62 -7.35
N HIS A 138 35.69 -3.60 -7.13
CA HIS A 138 37.10 -3.79 -6.79
C HIS A 138 37.27 -4.46 -5.42
N THR A 139 36.52 -3.99 -4.42
CA THR A 139 36.49 -4.60 -3.08
C THR A 139 36.07 -6.08 -3.15
N ILE A 140 35.05 -6.40 -3.94
CA ILE A 140 34.62 -7.80 -4.15
C ILE A 140 35.70 -8.60 -4.89
N ALA A 141 36.36 -8.01 -5.89
CA ALA A 141 37.41 -8.66 -6.67
C ALA A 141 38.60 -9.06 -5.78
N MET A 142 38.99 -8.17 -4.90
CA MET A 142 40.16 -8.35 -4.03
C MET A 142 39.92 -9.25 -2.82
N SER A 143 38.67 -9.42 -2.40
CA SER A 143 38.33 -10.21 -1.20
C SER A 143 37.69 -11.56 -1.56
N SER A 144 38.40 -12.64 -1.30
CA SER A 144 37.84 -13.98 -1.41
C SER A 144 36.71 -14.24 -0.39
N ARG A 145 36.75 -13.54 0.76
CA ARG A 145 35.68 -13.62 1.78
C ARG A 145 34.39 -13.01 1.28
N TRP A 146 34.43 -11.81 0.71
CA TRP A 146 33.25 -11.21 0.10
C TRP A 146 32.66 -12.09 -1.00
N ARG A 147 33.49 -12.61 -1.91
CA ARG A 147 33.00 -13.52 -2.95
C ARG A 147 32.33 -14.76 -2.36
N LYS A 148 32.93 -15.35 -1.31
CA LYS A 148 32.38 -16.54 -0.63
C LYS A 148 31.03 -16.24 0.03
N VAL A 149 30.92 -15.12 0.75
CA VAL A 149 29.69 -14.71 1.44
C VAL A 149 28.58 -14.44 0.43
N LEU A 150 28.88 -13.75 -0.68
CA LEU A 150 27.91 -13.38 -1.70
C LEU A 150 27.65 -14.48 -2.76
N GLY A 151 28.42 -15.58 -2.71
CA GLY A 151 28.28 -16.65 -3.72
C GLY A 151 28.77 -16.22 -5.12
N ILE A 152 29.75 -15.33 -5.18
CA ILE A 152 30.31 -14.83 -6.44
C ILE A 152 31.55 -15.67 -6.77
N ARG A 153 31.51 -16.36 -7.92
CA ARG A 153 32.63 -17.13 -8.43
C ARG A 153 33.68 -16.24 -9.09
N GLN A 154 33.22 -15.32 -9.94
CA GLN A 154 34.11 -14.46 -10.74
C GLN A 154 33.38 -13.20 -11.17
N ILE A 155 34.14 -12.14 -11.38
CA ILE A 155 33.66 -10.90 -12.01
C ILE A 155 33.91 -11.06 -13.52
N ARG A 156 32.85 -11.01 -14.32
CA ARG A 156 32.93 -11.12 -15.78
C ARG A 156 33.29 -9.76 -16.41
N GLN A 157 32.63 -8.70 -15.92
CA GLN A 157 32.89 -7.32 -16.30
C GLN A 157 32.67 -6.42 -15.08
N GLU A 158 33.46 -5.35 -14.97
CA GLU A 158 33.33 -4.39 -13.86
C GLU A 158 32.12 -3.48 -14.01
N ALA A 159 31.76 -3.17 -15.25
CA ALA A 159 30.55 -2.44 -15.61
C ALA A 159 30.02 -2.90 -16.95
N VAL A 160 28.75 -3.19 -17.03
CA VAL A 160 28.03 -3.51 -18.27
C VAL A 160 26.80 -2.63 -18.36
N GLU A 161 26.53 -2.10 -19.55
CA GLU A 161 25.35 -1.31 -19.83
C GLU A 161 24.12 -2.21 -19.88
N LEU A 162 23.03 -1.78 -19.20
CA LEU A 162 21.76 -2.46 -19.18
C LEU A 162 20.74 -1.77 -20.09
N THR A 163 19.96 -2.58 -20.77
CA THR A 163 18.81 -2.13 -21.58
C THR A 163 17.47 -2.29 -20.85
N GLY A 164 17.48 -2.93 -19.71
CA GLY A 164 16.28 -3.18 -18.92
C GLY A 164 16.56 -4.11 -17.74
N VAL A 165 15.53 -4.44 -17.01
CA VAL A 165 15.56 -5.41 -15.91
C VAL A 165 14.45 -6.43 -16.06
N ASN A 166 14.71 -7.66 -15.64
CA ASN A 166 13.75 -8.74 -15.65
C ASN A 166 13.71 -9.42 -14.26
N LEU A 167 12.60 -9.29 -13.58
CA LEU A 167 12.27 -10.01 -12.36
C LEU A 167 11.54 -11.29 -12.75
N PHE A 168 12.10 -12.45 -12.42
CA PHE A 168 11.53 -13.73 -12.78
C PHE A 168 10.26 -14.07 -12.01
N ASP A 169 9.42 -14.86 -12.65
CA ASP A 169 8.21 -15.41 -12.03
C ASP A 169 8.52 -16.23 -10.77
N GLY A 170 7.58 -16.24 -9.84
CA GLY A 170 7.64 -17.02 -8.61
C GLY A 170 8.42 -16.37 -7.46
N PHE A 171 8.90 -15.13 -7.60
CA PHE A 171 9.49 -14.37 -6.50
C PHE A 171 8.47 -13.42 -5.86
N LEU A 172 7.86 -12.55 -6.66
CA LEU A 172 6.74 -11.71 -6.21
C LEU A 172 5.40 -12.32 -6.63
N LEU A 173 4.35 -12.05 -5.87
CA LEU A 173 2.98 -12.50 -6.16
C LEU A 173 2.44 -11.98 -7.50
N GLY A 174 2.97 -10.84 -7.98
CA GLY A 174 2.58 -10.24 -9.26
C GLY A 174 3.06 -11.00 -10.51
N GLY A 175 3.88 -12.04 -10.34
CA GLY A 175 4.47 -12.80 -11.45
C GLY A 175 5.72 -12.14 -12.02
N GLN A 176 6.04 -12.46 -13.29
CA GLN A 176 7.18 -11.86 -13.98
C GLN A 176 6.97 -10.37 -14.24
N ALA A 177 7.99 -9.58 -13.97
CA ALA A 177 8.01 -8.16 -14.28
C ALA A 177 9.22 -7.82 -15.13
N ILE A 178 8.98 -7.22 -16.29
CA ILE A 178 10.02 -6.76 -17.21
C ILE A 178 9.86 -5.24 -17.35
N TYR A 179 10.96 -4.52 -17.16
CA TYR A 179 11.03 -3.10 -17.43
C TYR A 179 12.14 -2.82 -18.44
N GLN A 180 11.79 -2.10 -19.50
CA GLN A 180 12.70 -1.56 -20.50
C GLN A 180 12.29 -0.13 -20.77
N PRO A 181 13.16 0.88 -20.53
CA PRO A 181 12.84 2.26 -20.87
C PRO A 181 12.59 2.39 -22.37
N ALA A 182 11.54 3.14 -22.74
CA ALA A 182 11.15 3.32 -24.12
C ALA A 182 12.08 4.27 -24.88
N ASP A 183 12.71 5.22 -24.16
CA ASP A 183 13.64 6.20 -24.69
C ASP A 183 14.61 6.70 -23.61
N ASP A 184 15.61 7.50 -24.01
CA ASP A 184 16.60 8.06 -23.11
C ASP A 184 16.00 9.00 -22.06
N LYS A 185 14.88 9.64 -22.36
CA LYS A 185 14.20 10.53 -21.43
C LYS A 185 13.53 9.75 -20.31
N GLU A 186 12.86 8.65 -20.62
CA GLU A 186 12.28 7.76 -19.61
C GLU A 186 13.40 7.13 -18.74
N LYS A 187 14.55 6.83 -19.35
CA LYS A 187 15.72 6.32 -18.66
C LYS A 187 16.27 7.33 -17.66
N GLU A 188 16.35 8.63 -18.03
CA GLU A 188 16.80 9.71 -17.14
C GLU A 188 15.79 10.02 -16.02
N GLU A 189 14.49 9.90 -16.30
CA GLU A 189 13.43 10.14 -15.31
C GLU A 189 13.37 9.05 -14.22
N ARG A 190 13.85 7.84 -14.52
CA ARG A 190 13.90 6.72 -13.58
C ARG A 190 15.25 6.59 -12.88
N GLN A 191 15.35 7.25 -11.72
CA GLN A 191 16.58 7.23 -10.90
C GLN A 191 16.89 5.84 -10.29
N ASP A 192 15.93 4.93 -10.26
CA ASP A 192 16.06 3.57 -9.75
C ASP A 192 16.55 2.54 -10.79
N PHE A 193 16.68 2.97 -12.05
CA PHE A 193 17.20 2.12 -13.11
C PHE A 193 18.72 2.27 -13.23
N PRO A 194 19.52 1.21 -12.93
CA PRO A 194 20.97 1.29 -13.06
C PRO A 194 21.37 1.17 -14.54
N ASP A 195 21.91 2.23 -15.11
CA ASP A 195 22.44 2.21 -16.48
C ASP A 195 23.59 1.23 -16.64
N HIS A 196 24.42 1.13 -15.63
CA HIS A 196 25.60 0.29 -15.62
C HIS A 196 25.70 -0.45 -14.30
N MET A 197 26.09 -1.73 -14.37
CA MET A 197 26.31 -2.52 -13.17
C MET A 197 27.42 -3.56 -13.36
N PRO A 198 28.04 -4.05 -12.26
CA PRO A 198 28.99 -5.16 -12.34
C PRO A 198 28.29 -6.46 -12.77
N TRP A 199 28.97 -7.20 -13.64
CA TRP A 199 28.49 -8.51 -14.07
C TRP A 199 29.22 -9.61 -13.32
N TYR A 200 28.51 -10.22 -12.38
CA TYR A 200 29.00 -11.32 -11.57
C TYR A 200 28.60 -12.67 -12.16
N LEU A 201 29.54 -13.61 -12.20
CA LEU A 201 29.25 -15.03 -12.40
C LEU A 201 29.12 -15.68 -11.02
N LEU A 202 27.94 -16.22 -10.76
CA LEU A 202 27.63 -16.81 -9.47
C LEU A 202 28.12 -18.24 -9.34
N GLU A 203 28.28 -18.70 -8.10
CA GLU A 203 28.58 -20.12 -7.79
C GLU A 203 27.39 -21.04 -8.13
N SER A 204 27.70 -22.30 -8.40
CA SER A 204 26.68 -23.30 -8.59
C SER A 204 25.82 -23.45 -7.32
N GLY A 205 24.49 -23.39 -7.47
CA GLY A 205 23.55 -23.44 -6.33
C GLY A 205 23.08 -22.09 -5.83
N CYS A 206 23.55 -21.00 -6.42
CA CYS A 206 22.87 -19.71 -6.30
C CYS A 206 21.55 -19.72 -7.09
N LYS A 207 20.52 -19.05 -6.55
CA LYS A 207 19.24 -18.83 -7.25
C LYS A 207 19.11 -17.35 -7.54
N THR A 208 18.96 -17.01 -8.82
CA THR A 208 18.78 -15.63 -9.27
C THR A 208 17.28 -15.35 -9.42
N TYR A 209 16.84 -14.20 -8.95
CA TYR A 209 15.46 -13.75 -9.01
C TYR A 209 15.27 -12.56 -9.95
N MET A 210 16.27 -11.71 -10.09
CA MET A 210 16.24 -10.54 -10.95
C MET A 210 17.56 -10.38 -11.68
N VAL A 211 17.49 -10.03 -12.95
CA VAL A 211 18.66 -9.84 -13.83
C VAL A 211 18.55 -8.54 -14.60
N GLY A 212 19.72 -7.99 -14.96
CA GLY A 212 19.83 -6.92 -15.95
C GLY A 212 19.77 -7.47 -17.36
N MET A 213 19.03 -6.82 -18.24
CA MET A 213 18.94 -7.17 -19.66
C MET A 213 20.07 -6.48 -20.43
N LEU A 214 20.54 -7.13 -21.46
CA LEU A 214 21.62 -6.66 -22.34
C LEU A 214 21.10 -6.44 -23.75
N ALA A 215 21.77 -5.58 -24.52
CA ALA A 215 21.50 -5.42 -25.95
C ALA A 215 21.79 -6.70 -26.77
N ASP A 216 22.67 -7.55 -26.27
CA ASP A 216 22.96 -8.86 -26.88
C ASP A 216 21.95 -9.91 -26.43
N GLU A 217 20.90 -10.13 -27.21
CA GLU A 217 19.87 -11.12 -26.98
C GLU A 217 20.36 -12.59 -27.03
N SER A 218 21.59 -12.84 -27.51
CA SER A 218 22.14 -14.20 -27.55
C SER A 218 22.54 -14.76 -26.19
N VAL A 219 22.66 -13.89 -25.18
CA VAL A 219 22.99 -14.26 -23.81
C VAL A 219 21.77 -14.88 -23.12
N LYS A 220 21.93 -16.12 -22.67
CA LYS A 220 20.83 -16.83 -21.97
C LYS A 220 20.52 -16.15 -20.63
N ASN A 221 19.24 -16.14 -20.24
CA ASN A 221 18.75 -15.55 -18.99
C ASN A 221 19.55 -15.96 -17.75
N GLU A 222 20.02 -17.21 -17.69
CA GLU A 222 20.82 -17.76 -16.58
C GLU A 222 22.24 -17.16 -16.50
N GLN A 223 22.68 -16.49 -17.55
CA GLN A 223 24.02 -15.91 -17.67
C GLN A 223 23.99 -14.38 -17.61
N LEU A 224 22.82 -13.77 -17.58
CA LEU A 224 22.64 -12.32 -17.49
C LEU A 224 23.21 -11.76 -16.17
N PRO A 225 23.56 -10.46 -16.12
CA PRO A 225 23.99 -9.81 -14.89
C PRO A 225 22.98 -9.95 -13.78
N ALA A 226 23.34 -10.61 -12.66
CA ALA A 226 22.45 -10.81 -11.54
C ALA A 226 22.27 -9.51 -10.74
N ILE A 227 21.03 -9.11 -10.51
CA ILE A 227 20.64 -7.98 -9.66
C ILE A 227 20.23 -8.46 -8.27
N LEU A 228 19.37 -9.44 -8.21
CA LEU A 228 18.92 -10.05 -6.96
C LEU A 228 19.12 -11.56 -7.02
N TRP A 229 19.87 -12.08 -6.05
CA TRP A 229 20.11 -13.53 -5.95
C TRP A 229 20.24 -14.00 -4.51
N ARG A 230 20.17 -15.30 -4.35
CA ARG A 230 20.37 -16.00 -3.08
C ARG A 230 21.51 -17.01 -3.22
N ALA A 231 22.51 -16.90 -2.38
CA ALA A 231 23.56 -17.90 -2.20
C ALA A 231 23.24 -18.83 -1.02
N SER A 232 23.73 -20.07 -1.10
CA SER A 232 23.73 -21.02 0.03
C SER A 232 25.12 -20.99 0.66
N VAL A 233 25.22 -20.46 1.88
CA VAL A 233 26.49 -20.28 2.59
C VAL A 233 26.41 -20.99 3.94
N GLY A 234 27.21 -22.02 4.14
CA GLY A 234 27.11 -22.87 5.33
C GLY A 234 25.72 -23.52 5.41
N LYS A 235 25.02 -23.29 6.52
CA LYS A 235 23.65 -23.78 6.77
C LYS A 235 22.58 -22.72 6.48
N ALA A 236 22.97 -21.52 6.04
CA ALA A 236 22.10 -20.38 5.90
C ALA A 236 21.94 -19.97 4.42
N LYS A 237 21.06 -19.01 4.22
CA LYS A 237 20.85 -18.31 2.95
C LYS A 237 21.35 -16.88 3.08
N VAL A 238 22.05 -16.41 2.04
CA VAL A 238 22.52 -15.03 1.93
C VAL A 238 21.89 -14.44 0.68
N PHE A 239 21.06 -13.45 0.84
CA PHE A 239 20.52 -12.66 -0.26
C PHE A 239 21.43 -11.48 -0.53
N ALA A 240 21.62 -11.18 -1.80
CA ALA A 240 22.44 -10.07 -2.26
C ALA A 240 21.66 -9.24 -3.27
N VAL A 241 21.62 -7.94 -3.06
CA VAL A 241 20.95 -6.97 -3.93
C VAL A 241 22.01 -6.03 -4.53
N ASN A 242 22.15 -6.09 -5.84
CA ASN A 242 23.06 -5.26 -6.61
C ASN A 242 22.30 -4.06 -7.20
N GLY A 243 22.52 -2.87 -6.63
CA GLY A 243 21.77 -1.65 -6.92
C GLY A 243 20.94 -1.15 -5.74
N ASP A 244 20.13 -0.11 -5.97
CA ASP A 244 19.47 0.68 -4.93
C ASP A 244 18.03 0.24 -4.63
N TYR A 245 17.62 -0.92 -5.12
CA TYR A 245 16.24 -1.47 -5.00
C TYR A 245 15.75 -1.68 -3.55
N MET A 246 16.64 -1.61 -2.58
CA MET A 246 16.29 -1.71 -1.15
C MET A 246 16.11 -0.36 -0.48
N GLU A 247 16.12 0.76 -1.23
CA GLU A 247 16.05 2.11 -0.68
C GLU A 247 14.63 2.68 -0.57
N ASP A 248 13.65 2.02 -1.20
CA ASP A 248 12.26 2.45 -1.29
C ASP A 248 11.25 1.31 -1.01
N CYS A 249 10.00 1.47 -1.43
CA CYS A 249 8.93 0.48 -1.24
C CYS A 249 9.22 -0.86 -1.95
N THR A 250 10.04 -0.88 -3.01
CA THR A 250 10.47 -2.11 -3.69
C THR A 250 11.17 -3.04 -2.69
N GLY A 251 12.00 -2.45 -1.81
CA GLY A 251 12.68 -3.19 -0.75
C GLY A 251 11.74 -3.89 0.22
N ILE A 252 10.57 -3.34 0.50
CA ILE A 252 9.56 -3.98 1.35
C ILE A 252 9.04 -5.26 0.69
N GLY A 253 8.68 -5.19 -0.60
CA GLY A 253 8.24 -6.35 -1.37
C GLY A 253 9.32 -7.43 -1.48
N PHE A 254 10.57 -7.01 -1.70
CA PHE A 254 11.71 -7.94 -1.78
C PHE A 254 11.97 -8.62 -0.45
N LEU A 255 11.92 -7.91 0.68
CA LEU A 255 12.08 -8.53 2.00
C LEU A 255 11.01 -9.58 2.27
N ASP A 256 9.76 -9.31 1.92
CA ASP A 256 8.67 -10.26 2.11
C ASP A 256 8.85 -11.51 1.24
N ALA A 257 9.25 -11.33 -0.02
CA ALA A 257 9.56 -12.43 -0.92
C ALA A 257 10.78 -13.25 -0.46
N MET A 258 11.83 -12.61 0.06
CA MET A 258 12.99 -13.29 0.63
C MET A 258 12.60 -14.15 1.84
N MET A 259 11.68 -13.66 2.68
CA MET A 259 11.17 -14.46 3.81
C MET A 259 10.38 -15.68 3.33
N THR A 260 9.60 -15.54 2.27
CA THR A 260 8.90 -16.66 1.64
C THR A 260 9.88 -17.71 1.08
N GLU A 261 11.03 -17.28 0.55
CA GLU A 261 12.10 -18.18 0.10
C GLU A 261 12.85 -18.89 1.25
N LEU A 262 12.90 -18.27 2.44
CA LEU A 262 13.49 -18.89 3.64
C LEU A 262 12.56 -19.91 4.28
N HIS A 263 11.27 -19.64 4.25
CA HIS A 263 10.23 -20.47 4.83
C HIS A 263 9.42 -21.14 3.71
N ARG A 264 8.74 -22.22 4.03
CA ARG A 264 7.89 -22.92 3.08
C ARG A 264 6.68 -22.06 2.67
N TYR A 265 6.23 -21.25 3.59
CA TYR A 265 5.19 -20.23 3.43
C TYR A 265 5.36 -19.19 4.54
N GLU A 266 4.96 -17.99 4.26
CA GLU A 266 4.91 -16.91 5.25
C GLU A 266 3.45 -16.43 5.35
N ILE A 267 2.88 -16.52 6.54
CA ILE A 267 1.53 -16.02 6.84
C ILE A 267 1.59 -15.26 8.16
N TYR A 268 1.17 -14.01 8.13
CA TYR A 268 1.05 -13.20 9.32
C TYR A 268 -0.28 -12.43 9.31
N PRO A 269 -0.99 -12.37 10.44
CA PRO A 269 -2.22 -11.60 10.53
C PRO A 269 -1.89 -10.13 10.70
N VAL A 270 -2.00 -9.34 9.62
CA VAL A 270 -1.92 -7.88 9.73
C VAL A 270 -3.27 -7.36 10.23
N ILE A 271 -4.22 -7.31 9.36
CA ILE A 271 -5.64 -7.06 9.64
C ILE A 271 -6.38 -7.87 8.59
N ASN A 272 -7.26 -8.77 9.02
CA ASN A 272 -8.12 -9.48 8.08
C ASN A 272 -9.31 -8.58 7.71
N ALA A 273 -9.00 -7.40 7.17
CA ALA A 273 -9.98 -6.45 6.69
C ALA A 273 -9.49 -5.86 5.38
N GLN A 274 -10.40 -5.73 4.44
CA GLN A 274 -10.16 -5.10 3.16
C GLN A 274 -11.11 -3.92 3.04
N ASN A 275 -10.55 -2.73 2.81
CA ASN A 275 -11.30 -1.52 2.59
C ASN A 275 -10.93 -0.92 1.24
N MET A 276 -11.95 -0.48 0.51
CA MET A 276 -11.80 0.27 -0.74
C MET A 276 -12.15 1.73 -0.43
N SER A 277 -11.20 2.63 -0.63
CA SER A 277 -11.38 4.05 -0.38
C SER A 277 -11.40 4.81 -1.69
N PHE A 278 -12.44 5.62 -1.90
CA PHE A 278 -12.56 6.50 -3.05
C PHE A 278 -12.42 7.96 -2.59
N ALA A 279 -11.25 8.55 -2.84
CA ALA A 279 -10.97 9.94 -2.49
C ALA A 279 -11.63 10.91 -3.49
N ASN A 280 -12.00 12.09 -3.02
CA ASN A 280 -12.56 13.16 -3.84
C ASN A 280 -13.76 12.72 -4.69
N PHE A 281 -14.73 12.05 -4.07
CA PHE A 281 -15.97 11.66 -4.72
C PHE A 281 -16.78 12.92 -5.08
N SER A 282 -16.67 13.38 -6.33
CA SER A 282 -17.14 14.68 -6.81
C SER A 282 -18.20 14.62 -7.92
N GLY A 283 -18.90 13.49 -8.04
CA GLY A 283 -19.92 13.26 -9.08
C GLY A 283 -21.24 14.03 -8.89
N PHE A 284 -21.23 15.21 -8.26
CA PHE A 284 -22.44 15.94 -7.86
C PHE A 284 -22.63 17.26 -8.61
N ALA A 285 -21.55 17.86 -9.09
CA ALA A 285 -21.57 19.11 -9.83
C ALA A 285 -20.91 18.95 -11.20
N SER A 286 -21.38 19.73 -12.18
CA SER A 286 -20.77 19.75 -13.54
C SER A 286 -19.59 20.71 -13.56
N GLU A 287 -18.54 20.36 -12.84
CA GLU A 287 -17.28 21.12 -12.83
C GLU A 287 -16.40 20.77 -14.05
N ASN A 288 -15.49 21.67 -14.43
CA ASN A 288 -14.54 21.50 -15.54
C ASN A 288 -15.18 21.05 -16.88
N LYS A 289 -16.35 21.59 -17.22
CA LYS A 289 -17.15 21.17 -18.41
C LYS A 289 -16.36 21.13 -19.71
N ALA A 290 -15.51 22.13 -19.95
CA ALA A 290 -14.75 22.21 -21.20
C ALA A 290 -13.73 21.07 -21.32
N GLN A 291 -13.02 20.79 -20.24
CA GLN A 291 -12.02 19.73 -20.22
C GLN A 291 -12.68 18.33 -20.26
N MET A 292 -13.77 18.14 -19.54
CA MET A 292 -14.53 16.88 -19.55
C MET A 292 -15.11 16.57 -20.94
N LYS A 293 -15.67 17.58 -21.63
CA LYS A 293 -16.12 17.42 -23.01
C LYS A 293 -14.98 17.09 -23.98
N LYS A 294 -13.82 17.71 -23.78
CA LYS A 294 -12.63 17.45 -24.60
C LYS A 294 -12.12 16.02 -24.44
N LEU A 295 -12.03 15.52 -23.21
CA LEU A 295 -11.44 14.20 -22.90
C LEU A 295 -12.44 13.05 -23.08
N TYR A 296 -13.68 13.24 -22.65
CA TYR A 296 -14.68 12.16 -22.58
C TYR A 296 -15.90 12.39 -23.46
N SER A 297 -16.00 13.53 -24.15
CA SER A 297 -17.17 13.95 -24.93
C SER A 297 -18.47 13.99 -24.10
N ARG A 298 -18.36 14.08 -22.78
CA ARG A 298 -19.46 14.04 -21.79
C ARG A 298 -19.21 15.03 -20.67
N GLU A 299 -20.25 15.35 -19.92
CA GLU A 299 -20.12 16.10 -18.67
C GLU A 299 -19.68 15.19 -17.51
N SER A 300 -19.07 15.77 -16.49
CA SER A 300 -18.55 15.04 -15.32
C SER A 300 -19.60 14.16 -14.64
N LEU A 301 -20.83 14.68 -14.46
CA LEU A 301 -21.95 13.92 -13.90
C LEU A 301 -22.26 12.65 -14.68
N ALA A 302 -22.27 12.73 -16.02
CA ALA A 302 -22.53 11.58 -16.87
C ALA A 302 -21.39 10.55 -16.84
N VAL A 303 -20.14 11.02 -16.86
CA VAL A 303 -18.96 10.13 -16.72
C VAL A 303 -18.99 9.42 -15.39
N PHE A 304 -19.27 10.15 -14.32
CA PHE A 304 -19.30 9.58 -12.98
C PHE A 304 -20.40 8.52 -12.84
N ARG A 305 -21.62 8.84 -13.28
CA ARG A 305 -22.78 7.95 -13.20
C ARG A 305 -22.65 6.71 -14.08
N ASP A 306 -22.19 6.89 -15.33
CA ASP A 306 -22.27 5.86 -16.36
C ASP A 306 -21.01 5.00 -16.45
N ILE A 307 -19.88 5.46 -15.90
CA ILE A 307 -18.57 4.79 -16.01
C ILE A 307 -17.97 4.52 -14.63
N ILE A 308 -17.75 5.58 -13.83
CA ILE A 308 -16.99 5.46 -12.58
C ILE A 308 -17.79 4.66 -11.53
N TRP A 309 -19.02 5.06 -11.29
CA TRP A 309 -19.86 4.43 -10.26
C TRP A 309 -20.14 2.94 -10.52
N PRO A 310 -20.54 2.52 -11.72
CA PRO A 310 -20.73 1.10 -12.01
C PRO A 310 -19.46 0.28 -11.88
N GLY A 311 -18.30 0.83 -12.32
CA GLY A 311 -17.00 0.20 -12.13
C GLY A 311 -16.66 0.00 -10.67
N LEU A 312 -16.77 1.05 -9.85
CA LEU A 312 -16.53 1.00 -8.41
C LEU A 312 -17.42 -0.03 -7.70
N CYS A 313 -18.70 -0.11 -8.09
CA CYS A 313 -19.63 -1.10 -7.55
C CYS A 313 -19.22 -2.52 -7.94
N ALA A 314 -18.83 -2.74 -9.18
CA ALA A 314 -18.40 -4.06 -9.66
C ALA A 314 -17.13 -4.52 -8.92
N ASP A 315 -16.15 -3.64 -8.75
CA ASP A 315 -14.90 -3.92 -8.02
C ASP A 315 -15.18 -4.23 -6.54
N GLN A 316 -16.08 -3.46 -5.92
CA GLN A 316 -16.51 -3.68 -4.54
C GLN A 316 -17.22 -5.02 -4.36
N GLU A 317 -18.12 -5.38 -5.26
CA GLU A 317 -18.84 -6.66 -5.24
C GLU A 317 -17.89 -7.84 -5.49
N GLN A 318 -16.96 -7.71 -6.43
CA GLN A 318 -16.00 -8.74 -6.76
C GLN A 318 -15.00 -8.99 -5.62
N SER A 319 -14.52 -7.92 -4.98
CA SER A 319 -13.54 -8.01 -3.90
C SER A 319 -14.17 -8.34 -2.54
N GLY A 320 -15.45 -8.06 -2.34
CA GLY A 320 -16.11 -8.12 -1.03
C GLY A 320 -15.60 -7.06 -0.04
N ALA A 321 -14.87 -6.06 -0.53
CA ALA A 321 -14.29 -5.01 0.30
C ALA A 321 -15.36 -4.06 0.87
N LYS A 322 -15.10 -3.52 2.06
CA LYS A 322 -15.87 -2.39 2.58
C LYS A 322 -15.53 -1.13 1.81
N LEU A 323 -16.54 -0.33 1.48
CA LEU A 323 -16.37 0.88 0.69
C LEU A 323 -16.49 2.12 1.58
N THR A 324 -15.50 3.00 1.48
CA THR A 324 -15.52 4.35 2.05
C THR A 324 -15.38 5.36 0.90
N CYS A 325 -16.39 6.23 0.73
CA CYS A 325 -16.36 7.31 -0.24
C CYS A 325 -16.18 8.65 0.47
N PHE A 326 -15.08 9.34 0.18
CA PHE A 326 -14.81 10.68 0.71
C PHE A 326 -15.45 11.71 -0.20
N PHE A 327 -16.62 12.18 0.18
CA PHE A 327 -17.43 13.10 -0.60
C PHE A 327 -16.86 14.50 -0.64
N SER A 328 -16.84 15.07 -1.83
CA SER A 328 -16.63 16.48 -2.08
C SER A 328 -17.82 16.99 -2.91
N PRO A 329 -18.94 17.36 -2.29
CA PRO A 329 -20.11 17.85 -2.99
C PRO A 329 -19.79 19.00 -3.95
N GLN A 330 -18.86 19.86 -3.55
CA GLN A 330 -18.32 20.94 -4.36
C GLN A 330 -16.82 21.07 -4.09
N MET A 331 -16.00 20.95 -5.13
CA MET A 331 -14.55 21.11 -5.03
C MET A 331 -14.14 22.57 -5.01
N ASP A 332 -14.81 23.42 -5.78
CA ASP A 332 -14.55 24.84 -5.88
C ASP A 332 -15.81 25.66 -5.56
N TYR A 333 -15.83 26.23 -4.38
CA TYR A 333 -16.93 27.09 -3.94
C TYR A 333 -16.94 28.49 -4.60
N SER A 334 -15.91 28.82 -5.37
CA SER A 334 -15.79 30.09 -6.08
C SER A 334 -16.37 30.08 -7.50
N ASP A 335 -16.57 28.91 -8.09
CA ASP A 335 -16.98 28.76 -9.49
C ASP A 335 -18.49 28.87 -9.73
N GLY A 336 -19.30 28.95 -8.68
CA GLY A 336 -20.76 29.05 -8.74
C GLY A 336 -21.48 27.79 -9.25
N ASN A 337 -20.79 26.69 -9.49
CA ASN A 337 -21.40 25.42 -9.86
C ASN A 337 -21.92 24.71 -8.60
N LEU A 338 -23.22 24.71 -8.42
CA LEU A 338 -23.85 24.04 -7.29
C LEU A 338 -24.00 22.54 -7.55
N PRO A 339 -23.86 21.72 -6.49
CA PRO A 339 -24.14 20.29 -6.59
C PRO A 339 -25.61 20.04 -6.92
N ASP A 340 -25.86 19.02 -7.75
CA ASP A 340 -27.21 18.57 -8.06
C ASP A 340 -27.79 17.80 -6.84
N PRO A 341 -28.87 18.28 -6.22
CA PRO A 341 -29.49 17.62 -5.07
C PRO A 341 -29.94 16.19 -5.37
N GLN A 342 -30.36 15.90 -6.59
CA GLN A 342 -30.82 14.56 -6.99
C GLN A 342 -29.66 13.57 -7.05
N GLN A 343 -28.48 14.02 -7.48
CA GLN A 343 -27.27 13.20 -7.46
C GLN A 343 -26.82 12.91 -6.03
N LEU A 344 -26.86 13.91 -5.14
CA LEU A 344 -26.56 13.71 -3.73
C LEU A 344 -27.50 12.67 -3.08
N ILE A 345 -28.80 12.80 -3.30
CA ILE A 345 -29.80 11.85 -2.80
C ILE A 345 -29.53 10.44 -3.35
N PHE A 346 -29.26 10.33 -4.65
CA PHE A 346 -28.98 9.06 -5.29
C PHE A 346 -27.78 8.36 -4.68
N TYR A 347 -26.61 8.99 -4.64
CA TYR A 347 -25.40 8.34 -4.14
C TYR A 347 -25.45 8.07 -2.63
N LEU A 348 -26.05 8.94 -1.83
CA LEU A 348 -26.24 8.69 -0.41
C LEU A 348 -27.16 7.48 -0.16
N LYS A 349 -28.21 7.32 -0.97
CA LYS A 349 -29.09 6.15 -0.91
C LYS A 349 -28.34 4.88 -1.30
N GLU A 350 -27.61 4.89 -2.40
CA GLU A 350 -26.82 3.75 -2.89
C GLU A 350 -25.78 3.30 -1.84
N LEU A 351 -25.02 4.24 -1.26
CA LEU A 351 -24.03 3.90 -0.22
C LEU A 351 -24.67 3.31 1.02
N ARG A 352 -25.80 3.86 1.45
CA ARG A 352 -26.53 3.34 2.59
C ARG A 352 -27.05 1.91 2.33
N GLU A 353 -27.57 1.62 1.13
CA GLU A 353 -28.00 0.28 0.74
C GLU A 353 -26.85 -0.73 0.73
N LYS A 354 -25.66 -0.28 0.39
CA LYS A 354 -24.42 -1.09 0.41
C LYS A 354 -23.78 -1.16 1.80
N SER A 355 -24.34 -0.49 2.82
CA SER A 355 -23.69 -0.32 4.14
C SER A 355 -22.27 0.22 4.03
N ALA A 356 -22.07 1.17 3.11
CA ALA A 356 -20.82 1.83 2.86
C ALA A 356 -20.71 3.12 3.68
N GLU A 357 -19.50 3.58 3.92
CA GLU A 357 -19.23 4.84 4.61
C GLU A 357 -19.26 6.01 3.63
N ALA A 358 -20.02 7.04 3.98
CA ALA A 358 -20.03 8.34 3.30
C ALA A 358 -19.22 9.34 4.12
N ALA A 359 -17.93 9.39 3.92
CA ALA A 359 -16.99 10.28 4.58
C ALA A 359 -16.89 11.65 3.89
N ILE A 360 -16.09 12.57 4.42
CA ILE A 360 -15.89 13.91 3.86
C ILE A 360 -14.46 14.04 3.31
N SER A 361 -14.33 14.63 2.11
CA SER A 361 -13.05 15.13 1.62
C SER A 361 -12.89 16.60 2.01
N LEU A 362 -11.77 16.93 2.62
CA LEU A 362 -11.38 18.31 2.93
C LEU A 362 -10.56 18.95 1.81
N ASP A 363 -10.28 18.21 0.74
CA ASP A 363 -9.59 18.73 -0.43
C ASP A 363 -10.45 19.78 -1.14
N ASN A 364 -9.83 20.88 -1.53
CA ASN A 364 -10.50 21.96 -2.26
C ASN A 364 -9.50 22.72 -3.14
N PHE A 365 -10.00 23.36 -4.18
CA PHE A 365 -9.21 24.22 -5.07
C PHE A 365 -9.32 25.71 -4.73
N GLY A 366 -10.12 26.05 -3.73
CA GLY A 366 -10.41 27.44 -3.39
C GLY A 366 -9.78 27.88 -2.06
N ILE A 367 -10.03 29.14 -1.71
CA ILE A 367 -9.52 29.81 -0.50
C ILE A 367 -10.48 29.60 0.68
N VAL A 368 -11.23 28.52 0.68
CA VAL A 368 -12.20 28.25 1.74
C VAL A 368 -11.50 27.57 2.91
N ASP A 369 -11.77 28.07 4.12
CA ASP A 369 -11.33 27.40 5.34
C ASP A 369 -11.85 25.96 5.36
N PRO A 370 -10.98 24.96 5.63
CA PRO A 370 -11.36 23.56 5.59
C PRO A 370 -12.50 23.18 6.53
N LEU A 371 -12.56 23.82 7.69
CA LEU A 371 -13.65 23.59 8.64
C LEU A 371 -14.96 24.18 8.13
N GLU A 372 -14.89 25.32 7.47
CA GLU A 372 -16.05 25.94 6.82
C GLU A 372 -16.54 25.08 5.66
N LYS A 373 -15.60 24.55 4.81
CA LYS A 373 -15.93 23.60 3.75
C LYS A 373 -16.62 22.36 4.32
N ALA A 374 -16.03 21.72 5.31
CA ALA A 374 -16.61 20.53 5.94
C ALA A 374 -18.03 20.77 6.48
N LYS A 375 -18.27 21.93 7.08
CA LYS A 375 -19.60 22.31 7.55
C LYS A 375 -20.60 22.54 6.41
N LYS A 376 -20.17 23.20 5.32
CA LYS A 376 -20.99 23.43 4.14
C LYS A 376 -21.35 22.12 3.45
N ASP A 377 -20.35 21.27 3.21
CA ASP A 377 -20.54 19.96 2.59
C ASP A 377 -21.46 19.07 3.46
N ALA A 378 -21.24 19.00 4.76
CA ALA A 378 -22.08 18.23 5.66
C ALA A 378 -23.53 18.76 5.70
N LEU A 379 -23.72 20.07 5.58
CA LEU A 379 -25.06 20.66 5.50
C LEU A 379 -25.80 20.26 4.21
N LEU A 380 -25.12 20.29 3.06
CA LEU A 380 -25.66 19.83 1.79
C LEU A 380 -26.06 18.36 1.84
N MET A 381 -25.18 17.53 2.43
CA MET A 381 -25.43 16.10 2.57
C MET A 381 -26.63 15.82 3.51
N LYS A 382 -26.75 16.58 4.63
CA LYS A 382 -27.89 16.48 5.53
C LYS A 382 -29.19 16.98 4.95
N GLN A 383 -29.15 17.94 4.03
CA GLN A 383 -30.32 18.38 3.28
C GLN A 383 -30.81 17.29 2.31
N ALA A 384 -29.88 16.52 1.71
CA ALA A 384 -30.18 15.40 0.83
C ALA A 384 -30.66 14.16 1.61
N ASP A 385 -30.06 13.84 2.77
CA ASP A 385 -30.50 12.81 3.70
C ASP A 385 -30.25 13.26 5.14
N SER A 386 -31.32 13.50 5.89
CA SER A 386 -31.28 13.94 7.28
C SER A 386 -30.54 13.00 8.24
N ARG A 387 -30.38 11.72 7.84
CA ARG A 387 -29.66 10.69 8.60
C ARG A 387 -28.15 10.72 8.38
N TYR A 388 -27.68 11.55 7.45
CA TYR A 388 -26.26 11.62 7.12
C TYR A 388 -25.40 11.93 8.33
N GLN A 389 -24.38 11.12 8.52
CA GLN A 389 -23.33 11.29 9.52
C GLN A 389 -21.98 10.96 8.87
N TYR A 390 -20.94 11.58 9.38
CA TYR A 390 -19.57 11.31 8.95
C TYR A 390 -18.64 11.14 10.15
N GLY A 391 -17.66 10.27 10.02
CA GLY A 391 -16.66 10.01 11.05
C GLY A 391 -15.24 9.97 10.50
N ALA A 392 -15.09 9.96 9.16
CA ALA A 392 -13.81 9.94 8.49
C ALA A 392 -13.63 11.16 7.57
N ALA A 393 -12.39 11.58 7.38
CA ALA A 393 -12.01 12.65 6.47
C ALA A 393 -10.81 12.24 5.59
N TYR A 394 -10.77 12.78 4.39
CA TYR A 394 -9.62 12.73 3.50
C TYR A 394 -8.97 14.10 3.41
N VAL A 395 -7.65 14.15 3.50
CA VAL A 395 -6.82 15.34 3.29
C VAL A 395 -5.64 14.99 2.40
N THR A 396 -5.22 15.92 1.57
CA THR A 396 -3.95 15.75 0.83
C THR A 396 -2.76 15.96 1.76
N LYS A 397 -1.61 15.35 1.43
CA LYS A 397 -0.38 15.50 2.20
C LYS A 397 0.03 16.96 2.35
N ALA A 398 -0.06 17.74 1.27
CA ALA A 398 0.28 19.16 1.29
C ALA A 398 -0.61 20.00 2.22
N GLN A 399 -1.84 19.55 2.46
CA GLN A 399 -2.82 20.24 3.30
C GLN A 399 -2.82 19.75 4.74
N LYS A 400 -2.21 18.59 5.03
CA LYS A 400 -2.26 17.95 6.33
C LYS A 400 -1.84 18.88 7.47
N GLU A 401 -0.69 19.55 7.34
CA GLU A 401 -0.17 20.46 8.37
C GLU A 401 -1.07 21.67 8.58
N ALA A 402 -1.60 22.24 7.47
CA ALA A 402 -2.54 23.35 7.54
C ALA A 402 -3.86 22.96 8.22
N TYR A 403 -4.24 21.68 8.16
CA TYR A 403 -5.51 21.16 8.65
C TYR A 403 -5.41 20.51 10.03
N GLU A 404 -4.25 20.47 10.64
CA GLU A 404 -4.05 19.85 11.96
C GLU A 404 -5.01 20.38 13.02
N LYS A 405 -5.24 21.70 13.03
CA LYS A 405 -6.21 22.34 13.95
C LYS A 405 -7.66 21.93 13.66
N VAL A 406 -8.00 21.74 12.39
CA VAL A 406 -9.35 21.32 11.97
C VAL A 406 -9.59 19.87 12.39
N LEU A 407 -8.59 19.02 12.20
CA LEU A 407 -8.67 17.60 12.53
C LEU A 407 -8.83 17.35 14.04
N THR A 408 -8.31 18.27 14.88
CA THR A 408 -8.51 18.20 16.33
C THR A 408 -9.87 18.68 16.80
N GLN A 409 -10.55 19.53 16.02
CA GLN A 409 -11.83 20.16 16.40
C GLN A 409 -13.06 19.48 15.82
N ALA A 410 -12.88 18.65 14.80
CA ALA A 410 -13.97 17.96 14.12
C ALA A 410 -14.17 16.53 14.66
N PRO A 411 -15.37 15.95 14.54
CA PRO A 411 -15.66 14.61 15.03
C PRO A 411 -15.13 13.51 14.10
N PHE A 412 -13.86 13.65 13.69
CA PHE A 412 -13.22 12.64 12.87
C PHE A 412 -12.60 11.54 13.73
N SER A 413 -12.96 10.32 13.46
CA SER A 413 -12.36 9.14 14.06
C SER A 413 -11.17 8.63 13.25
N THR A 414 -11.18 8.90 11.95
CA THR A 414 -10.14 8.46 11.01
C THR A 414 -9.82 9.57 10.04
N VAL A 415 -8.55 9.80 9.80
CA VAL A 415 -8.07 10.69 8.74
C VAL A 415 -7.18 9.89 7.80
N THR A 416 -7.48 9.96 6.52
CA THR A 416 -6.75 9.27 5.47
C THR A 416 -6.03 10.27 4.59
N THR A 417 -4.79 10.01 4.25
CA THR A 417 -4.02 10.79 3.29
C THR A 417 -3.20 9.86 2.40
N LEU A 418 -2.92 10.30 1.18
CA LEU A 418 -1.94 9.65 0.32
C LEU A 418 -0.55 10.13 0.70
N VAL A 419 0.39 9.23 0.84
CA VAL A 419 1.79 9.54 1.14
C VAL A 419 2.55 9.59 -0.17
N GLY A 420 3.13 10.76 -0.47
CA GLY A 420 3.81 11.02 -1.75
C GLY A 420 5.30 11.30 -1.59
N ASP A 421 6.05 10.52 -0.84
CA ASP A 421 7.51 10.56 -0.82
C ASP A 421 8.07 9.17 -0.56
N PHE A 422 8.99 8.95 0.33
CA PHE A 422 9.72 7.69 0.53
C PHE A 422 8.92 6.40 0.36
N LEU A 423 7.65 6.38 0.41
CA LEU A 423 6.77 5.25 0.09
C LEU A 423 5.57 5.82 -0.67
N GLU A 424 5.85 6.46 -1.80
CA GLU A 424 4.92 7.35 -2.50
C GLU A 424 3.58 6.69 -2.82
N ASP A 425 3.57 5.43 -3.14
CA ASP A 425 2.37 4.67 -3.49
C ASP A 425 1.65 4.07 -2.27
N ALA A 426 2.17 4.29 -1.06
CA ALA A 426 1.56 3.74 0.15
C ALA A 426 0.44 4.64 0.67
N VAL A 427 -0.73 4.05 0.85
CA VAL A 427 -1.82 4.66 1.62
C VAL A 427 -1.62 4.36 3.08
N VAL A 428 -1.44 5.39 3.89
CA VAL A 428 -1.30 5.26 5.34
C VAL A 428 -2.59 5.69 6.00
N ALA A 429 -3.27 4.75 6.63
CA ALA A 429 -4.36 5.02 7.55
C ALA A 429 -3.84 4.92 8.98
N LYS A 430 -4.07 5.95 9.81
CA LYS A 430 -3.82 5.86 11.24
C LYS A 430 -5.13 5.89 11.99
N GLU A 431 -5.30 4.90 12.82
CA GLU A 431 -6.44 4.78 13.72
C GLU A 431 -6.23 5.64 14.97
N GLY A 432 -7.30 6.22 15.43
CA GLY A 432 -7.33 6.76 16.79
C GLY A 432 -6.80 8.16 16.96
N GLY A 433 -7.52 9.07 16.40
CA GLY A 433 -7.35 10.47 16.73
C GLY A 433 -6.14 11.06 16.03
N THR A 434 -6.27 12.28 15.74
CA THR A 434 -5.24 13.18 15.26
C THR A 434 -3.86 12.55 15.15
N MET A 435 -3.48 12.34 13.93
CA MET A 435 -2.07 12.18 13.63
C MET A 435 -1.31 13.41 14.03
#